data_c04073c8b283740953d4a7a9583d3dba
#
_entry.id   c04073c8b283740953d4a7a9583d3dba
#
_cell.length_a   1.000
_cell.length_b   1.000
_cell.length_c   1.000
_cell.angle_alpha   90.00
_cell.angle_beta   90.00
_cell.angle_gamma   90.00
#
_symmetry.space_group_name_H-M   'P 1'
#
loop_
_entity.id
_entity.type
_entity.pdbx_description
1 polymer ?
#
loop_
_entity_poly.entity_id
_entity_poly.type
_entity_poly.pdbx_seq_one_letter_code
_entity_poly.pdbx_strand_id
1 'polypeptide(L)'
;MATSGSSDFNLDIAEVAEEAFERCGLELRTGYDARTARRSLNLLFAEWANRGLNLWTVEKITQTVARLSSSSSVDTYPIGTITMTVAASANFTVGETITGGTSNATASVITKPTATTMTITVPVGTFSATETLTGSSSSATTTLSSAISLETIQSTVDVLEVSVRRSGSDTILTRLSRGDYLAIANKDTQGRPTQYFVDRQITPTITFWPMPENSTDQIIYYRVRRIEDADASVNTGDIPFRFLPCMVSGLAYYLSVKRAPNRIGVLKDIYEEEFQRAASEDGERTSLRLVPSYSSLRVT
;
A
#
# COMPACT_ATOMS: atom_id res chain seq x y z
N MET A 1 30.73 -21.67 26.53
CA MET A 1 30.80 -21.32 25.09
C MET A 1 30.20 -19.94 24.94
N ALA A 2 30.89 -19.02 24.30
CA ALA A 2 30.34 -17.70 23.99
C ALA A 2 29.42 -17.83 22.77
N THR A 3 28.23 -17.21 22.79
CA THR A 3 27.37 -17.04 21.62
C THR A 3 27.95 -15.97 20.73
N SER A 4 27.55 -15.92 19.43
CA SER A 4 28.01 -14.88 18.50
C SER A 4 27.65 -13.46 18.93
N GLY A 5 26.61 -13.31 19.77
CA GLY A 5 26.09 -12.00 20.18
C GLY A 5 25.38 -11.21 19.08
N SER A 6 25.20 -11.82 17.89
CA SER A 6 24.54 -11.24 16.73
C SER A 6 23.26 -12.03 16.41
N SER A 7 22.23 -11.33 15.94
CA SER A 7 20.96 -11.89 15.43
C SER A 7 20.57 -11.22 14.11
N ASP A 8 21.55 -10.68 13.39
CA ASP A 8 21.39 -9.88 12.18
C ASP A 8 21.57 -10.69 10.88
N PHE A 9 21.49 -12.02 10.96
CA PHE A 9 21.54 -12.87 9.77
C PHE A 9 20.42 -12.51 8.81
N ASN A 10 20.81 -12.08 7.63
CA ASN A 10 19.91 -11.78 6.53
C ASN A 10 20.61 -12.19 5.22
N LEU A 11 19.82 -12.59 4.23
CA LEU A 11 20.31 -12.97 2.90
C LEU A 11 20.03 -11.85 1.92
N ASP A 12 21.01 -11.48 1.13
CA ASP A 12 20.76 -10.64 -0.02
C ASP A 12 20.14 -11.46 -1.18
N ILE A 13 19.64 -10.77 -2.18
CA ILE A 13 18.94 -11.41 -3.31
C ILE A 13 19.90 -12.32 -4.12
N ALA A 14 21.21 -12.01 -4.14
CA ALA A 14 22.19 -12.87 -4.81
C ALA A 14 22.37 -14.18 -4.04
N GLU A 15 22.56 -14.11 -2.73
CA GLU A 15 22.69 -15.30 -1.86
C GLU A 15 21.45 -16.19 -1.90
N VAL A 16 20.25 -15.58 -1.89
CA VAL A 16 18.98 -16.30 -2.06
C VAL A 16 18.93 -17.01 -3.41
N ALA A 17 19.38 -16.36 -4.47
CA ALA A 17 19.42 -16.96 -5.79
C ALA A 17 20.44 -18.11 -5.89
N GLU A 18 21.62 -17.96 -5.31
CA GLU A 18 22.66 -19.00 -5.26
C GLU A 18 22.14 -20.23 -4.53
N GLU A 19 21.63 -20.09 -3.32
CA GLU A 19 21.07 -21.18 -2.53
C GLU A 19 19.91 -21.88 -3.27
N ALA A 20 19.03 -21.12 -3.94
CA ALA A 20 17.93 -21.69 -4.71
C ALA A 20 18.41 -22.50 -5.92
N PHE A 21 19.47 -22.05 -6.61
CA PHE A 21 20.10 -22.82 -7.69
C PHE A 21 20.74 -24.11 -7.17
N GLU A 22 21.45 -24.07 -6.04
CA GLU A 22 22.04 -25.25 -5.41
C GLU A 22 20.97 -26.29 -5.03
N ARG A 23 19.82 -25.87 -4.49
CA ARG A 23 18.67 -26.75 -4.23
C ARG A 23 18.13 -27.41 -5.49
N CYS A 24 18.22 -26.73 -6.63
CA CYS A 24 17.92 -27.33 -7.93
C CYS A 24 19.01 -28.27 -8.44
N GLY A 25 20.19 -28.34 -7.79
CA GLY A 25 21.37 -29.06 -8.25
C GLY A 25 22.06 -28.38 -9.43
N LEU A 26 21.96 -27.06 -9.49
CA LEU A 26 22.52 -26.20 -10.52
C LEU A 26 23.44 -25.16 -9.88
N GLU A 27 24.30 -24.54 -10.67
CA GLU A 27 25.12 -23.41 -10.24
C GLU A 27 24.66 -22.12 -10.90
N LEU A 28 24.68 -21.01 -10.17
CA LEU A 28 24.45 -19.68 -10.72
C LEU A 28 25.72 -19.22 -11.45
N ARG A 29 25.75 -19.27 -12.79
CA ARG A 29 26.98 -19.01 -13.57
C ARG A 29 26.93 -17.71 -14.35
N THR A 30 25.77 -17.21 -14.69
CA THR A 30 25.64 -16.09 -15.64
C THR A 30 24.71 -15.00 -15.14
N GLY A 31 24.91 -13.78 -15.65
CA GLY A 31 23.97 -12.69 -15.40
C GLY A 31 22.56 -12.94 -15.98
N TYR A 32 22.41 -13.88 -16.90
CA TYR A 32 21.10 -14.33 -17.37
C TYR A 32 20.39 -15.17 -16.31
N ASP A 33 21.11 -16.04 -15.60
CA ASP A 33 20.56 -16.85 -14.51
C ASP A 33 20.11 -15.96 -13.35
N ALA A 34 20.91 -14.96 -12.96
CA ALA A 34 20.55 -13.98 -11.95
C ALA A 34 19.27 -13.19 -12.32
N ARG A 35 19.15 -12.75 -13.59
CA ARG A 35 17.92 -12.09 -14.07
C ARG A 35 16.71 -13.02 -14.06
N THR A 36 16.91 -14.30 -14.34
CA THR A 36 15.84 -15.31 -14.31
C THR A 36 15.39 -15.58 -12.88
N ALA A 37 16.33 -15.68 -11.93
CA ALA A 37 16.05 -15.82 -10.51
C ALA A 37 15.24 -14.62 -10.00
N ARG A 38 15.70 -13.40 -10.23
CA ARG A 38 15.03 -12.17 -9.81
C ARG A 38 13.59 -12.07 -10.36
N ARG A 39 13.38 -12.38 -11.64
CA ARG A 39 12.04 -12.41 -12.23
C ARG A 39 11.14 -13.46 -11.57
N SER A 40 11.70 -14.63 -11.26
CA SER A 40 10.96 -15.69 -10.57
C SER A 40 10.62 -15.31 -9.14
N LEU A 41 11.52 -14.59 -8.46
CA LEU A 41 11.32 -14.09 -7.11
C LEU A 41 10.19 -13.05 -7.06
N ASN A 42 10.14 -12.11 -8.00
CA ASN A 42 9.04 -11.14 -8.09
C ASN A 42 7.69 -11.81 -8.38
N LEU A 43 7.67 -12.89 -9.18
CA LEU A 43 6.45 -13.69 -9.38
C LEU A 43 6.04 -14.45 -8.12
N LEU A 44 6.99 -14.93 -7.33
CA LEU A 44 6.74 -15.55 -6.04
C LEU A 44 6.13 -14.55 -5.04
N PHE A 45 6.65 -13.33 -4.97
CA PHE A 45 6.08 -12.27 -4.12
C PHE A 45 4.65 -11.89 -4.54
N ALA A 46 4.39 -11.84 -5.85
CA ALA A 46 3.04 -11.63 -6.36
C ALA A 46 2.09 -12.79 -6.00
N GLU A 47 2.59 -14.02 -6.00
CA GLU A 47 1.83 -15.20 -5.57
C GLU A 47 1.50 -15.15 -4.08
N TRP A 48 2.46 -14.74 -3.22
CA TRP A 48 2.22 -14.58 -1.79
C TRP A 48 1.14 -13.55 -1.48
N ALA A 49 1.12 -12.44 -2.22
CA ALA A 49 0.06 -11.44 -2.09
C ALA A 49 -1.34 -12.00 -2.41
N ASN A 50 -1.42 -13.08 -3.20
CA ASN A 50 -2.69 -13.76 -3.53
C ASN A 50 -3.06 -14.88 -2.55
N ARG A 51 -2.13 -15.35 -1.72
CA ARG A 51 -2.38 -16.45 -0.75
C ARG A 51 -3.09 -15.98 0.52
N GLY A 52 -3.13 -14.69 0.79
CA GLY A 52 -3.80 -14.15 1.96
C GLY A 52 -3.16 -12.87 2.51
N LEU A 53 -3.54 -12.53 3.73
CA LEU A 53 -3.03 -11.36 4.42
C LEU A 53 -1.69 -11.70 5.10
N ASN A 54 -0.66 -10.99 4.69
CA ASN A 54 0.65 -11.03 5.35
C ASN A 54 0.75 -9.84 6.31
N LEU A 55 0.87 -10.08 7.61
CA LEU A 55 0.78 -9.03 8.63
C LEU A 55 1.86 -7.96 8.48
N TRP A 56 3.07 -8.30 8.02
CA TRP A 56 4.14 -7.31 7.80
C TRP A 56 3.86 -6.36 6.63
N THR A 57 2.90 -6.67 5.77
CA THR A 57 2.48 -5.78 4.68
C THR A 57 1.36 -4.83 5.08
N VAL A 58 0.89 -4.91 6.34
CA VAL A 58 -0.17 -4.06 6.86
C VAL A 58 0.44 -2.81 7.50
N GLU A 59 0.15 -1.66 6.94
CA GLU A 59 0.67 -0.37 7.40
C GLU A 59 -0.45 0.56 7.86
N LYS A 60 -0.24 1.20 9.01
CA LYS A 60 -1.13 2.25 9.50
C LYS A 60 -0.86 3.56 8.77
N ILE A 61 -1.89 4.10 8.14
CA ILE A 61 -1.86 5.43 7.52
C ILE A 61 -2.75 6.39 8.32
N THR A 62 -2.26 7.60 8.50
CA THR A 62 -3.04 8.73 9.01
C THR A 62 -3.03 9.83 7.95
N GLN A 63 -4.18 10.15 7.44
CA GLN A 63 -4.34 11.11 6.36
C GLN A 63 -5.35 12.18 6.77
N THR A 64 -4.99 13.45 6.62
CA THR A 64 -5.97 14.54 6.75
C THR A 64 -6.85 14.54 5.51
N VAL A 65 -8.15 14.65 5.71
CA VAL A 65 -9.11 14.85 4.63
C VAL A 65 -9.52 16.31 4.62
N ALA A 66 -9.62 16.86 3.43
CA ALA A 66 -10.15 18.19 3.23
C ALA A 66 -11.28 18.12 2.22
N ARG A 67 -12.25 18.99 2.33
CA ARG A 67 -13.24 19.14 1.28
C ARG A 67 -12.52 19.59 -0.01
N LEU A 68 -12.59 18.74 -1.02
CA LEU A 68 -12.07 19.07 -2.35
C LEU A 68 -13.14 19.87 -3.09
N SER A 69 -12.85 21.03 -3.54
CA SER A 69 -13.67 21.95 -4.38
C SER A 69 -15.21 21.88 -4.28
N SER A 70 -15.85 23.02 -4.18
CA SER A 70 -17.33 23.14 -4.16
C SER A 70 -18.04 22.73 -5.46
N SER A 71 -17.31 22.44 -6.51
CA SER A 71 -17.83 22.05 -7.83
C SER A 71 -17.64 20.57 -8.18
N SER A 72 -16.96 19.80 -7.32
CA SER A 72 -16.81 18.36 -7.50
C SER A 72 -17.89 17.61 -6.73
N SER A 73 -18.64 16.78 -7.41
CA SER A 73 -19.73 16.00 -6.80
C SER A 73 -19.25 14.77 -6.03
N VAL A 74 -17.96 14.46 -6.04
CA VAL A 74 -17.41 13.28 -5.35
C VAL A 74 -15.98 13.57 -4.88
N ASP A 75 -15.78 13.51 -3.58
CA ASP A 75 -14.45 13.63 -2.97
C ASP A 75 -13.76 12.27 -2.93
N THR A 76 -12.82 12.08 -3.85
CA THR A 76 -12.02 10.86 -3.98
C THR A 76 -10.58 11.14 -3.57
N TYR A 77 -10.09 10.37 -2.60
CA TYR A 77 -8.76 10.54 -2.03
C TYR A 77 -7.82 9.39 -2.44
N PRO A 78 -6.51 9.65 -2.54
CA PRO A 78 -5.54 8.58 -2.69
C PRO A 78 -5.48 7.72 -1.41
N ILE A 79 -5.17 6.45 -1.56
CA ILE A 79 -4.84 5.58 -0.42
C ILE A 79 -3.35 5.71 -0.15
N GLY A 80 -3.01 6.47 0.87
CA GLY A 80 -1.67 6.96 1.14
C GLY A 80 -1.54 8.44 0.80
N THR A 81 -0.34 8.97 0.94
CA THR A 81 -0.09 10.40 0.76
C THR A 81 0.74 10.64 -0.50
N ILE A 82 0.19 11.42 -1.43
CA ILE A 82 0.97 11.95 -2.55
C ILE A 82 1.56 13.29 -2.12
N THR A 83 2.88 13.35 -1.99
CA THR A 83 3.59 14.58 -1.63
C THR A 83 4.17 15.23 -2.87
N MET A 84 3.89 16.52 -3.02
CA MET A 84 4.44 17.39 -4.04
C MET A 84 5.41 18.36 -3.38
N THR A 85 6.66 18.39 -3.84
CA THR A 85 7.67 19.38 -3.39
C THR A 85 7.67 20.57 -4.33
N VAL A 86 7.47 21.75 -3.77
CA VAL A 86 7.32 23.01 -4.49
C VAL A 86 8.23 24.09 -3.91
N ALA A 87 8.48 25.16 -4.63
CA ALA A 87 9.27 26.27 -4.14
C ALA A 87 8.60 27.02 -2.97
N ALA A 88 7.26 27.16 -3.01
CA ALA A 88 6.49 27.74 -1.90
C ALA A 88 5.04 27.24 -1.94
N SER A 89 4.52 26.80 -0.80
CA SER A 89 3.14 26.30 -0.65
C SER A 89 2.22 27.26 0.12
N ALA A 90 2.77 28.26 0.80
CA ALA A 90 2.05 29.08 1.79
C ALA A 90 0.79 29.75 1.25
N ASN A 91 0.84 30.28 0.04
CA ASN A 91 -0.23 31.09 -0.56
C ASN A 91 -1.37 30.23 -1.17
N PHE A 92 -1.20 28.91 -1.26
CA PHE A 92 -2.25 28.03 -1.77
C PHE A 92 -3.32 27.79 -0.72
N THR A 93 -4.54 27.51 -1.18
CA THR A 93 -5.68 27.20 -0.30
C THR A 93 -5.91 25.68 -0.26
N VAL A 94 -6.14 25.12 0.92
CA VAL A 94 -6.53 23.72 1.06
C VAL A 94 -7.90 23.51 0.37
N GLY A 95 -8.02 22.45 -0.41
CA GLY A 95 -9.20 22.12 -1.21
C GLY A 95 -9.23 22.73 -2.62
N GLU A 96 -8.31 23.66 -2.96
CA GLU A 96 -8.26 24.20 -4.31
C GLU A 96 -7.62 23.23 -5.32
N THR A 97 -8.00 23.41 -6.58
CA THR A 97 -7.36 22.69 -7.69
C THR A 97 -6.12 23.46 -8.14
N ILE A 98 -5.02 22.74 -8.27
CA ILE A 98 -3.79 23.22 -8.88
C ILE A 98 -3.69 22.72 -10.32
N THR A 99 -3.19 23.55 -11.22
CA THR A 99 -3.02 23.23 -12.65
C THR A 99 -1.57 23.47 -13.06
N GLY A 100 -0.98 22.50 -13.76
CA GLY A 100 0.35 22.62 -14.35
C GLY A 100 0.32 23.48 -15.61
N GLY A 101 1.20 24.46 -15.68
CA GLY A 101 1.21 25.44 -16.78
C GLY A 101 1.69 24.85 -18.13
N THR A 102 2.43 23.75 -18.11
CA THR A 102 2.94 23.08 -19.31
C THR A 102 2.18 21.80 -19.61
N SER A 103 1.92 20.99 -18.57
CA SER A 103 1.29 19.68 -18.71
C SER A 103 -0.24 19.73 -18.78
N ASN A 104 -0.87 20.82 -18.31
CA ASN A 104 -2.29 20.93 -18.01
C ASN A 104 -2.80 19.83 -17.05
N ALA A 105 -1.91 19.15 -16.35
CA ALA A 105 -2.28 18.22 -15.31
C ALA A 105 -2.95 18.95 -14.14
N THR A 106 -3.90 18.30 -13.49
CA THR A 106 -4.64 18.90 -12.37
C THR A 106 -4.66 17.98 -11.16
N ALA A 107 -4.64 18.57 -9.97
CA ALA A 107 -4.86 17.87 -8.70
C ALA A 107 -5.45 18.84 -7.68
N SER A 108 -6.07 18.33 -6.62
CA SER A 108 -6.54 19.20 -5.52
C SER A 108 -5.60 19.11 -4.31
N VAL A 109 -5.39 20.24 -3.64
CA VAL A 109 -4.56 20.33 -2.44
C VAL A 109 -5.30 19.77 -1.25
N ILE A 110 -4.75 18.72 -0.61
CA ILE A 110 -5.33 18.12 0.60
C ILE A 110 -4.79 18.81 1.85
N THR A 111 -3.47 18.94 1.96
CA THR A 111 -2.81 19.66 3.07
C THR A 111 -1.53 20.36 2.62
N LYS A 112 -1.01 21.20 3.49
CA LYS A 112 0.29 21.87 3.31
C LYS A 112 1.15 21.60 4.54
N PRO A 113 1.84 20.44 4.61
CA PRO A 113 2.60 20.04 5.80
C PRO A 113 3.76 20.97 6.13
N THR A 114 4.42 21.54 5.13
CA THR A 114 5.51 22.52 5.30
C THR A 114 5.38 23.66 4.29
N ALA A 115 6.24 24.67 4.42
CA ALA A 115 6.28 25.80 3.48
C ALA A 115 6.65 25.40 2.03
N THR A 116 7.20 24.20 1.84
CA THR A 116 7.69 23.72 0.54
C THR A 116 7.07 22.39 0.11
N THR A 117 6.09 21.87 0.86
CA THR A 117 5.41 20.63 0.50
C THR A 117 3.89 20.78 0.55
N MET A 118 3.23 20.14 -0.40
CA MET A 118 1.78 19.97 -0.44
C MET A 118 1.45 18.49 -0.58
N THR A 119 0.38 18.04 0.07
CA THR A 119 -0.22 16.75 -0.24
C THR A 119 -1.41 16.96 -1.17
N ILE A 120 -1.55 16.13 -2.16
CA ILE A 120 -2.52 16.29 -3.24
C ILE A 120 -3.34 15.02 -3.46
N THR A 121 -4.46 15.16 -4.17
CA THR A 121 -5.21 14.02 -4.72
C THR A 121 -4.43 13.32 -5.82
N VAL A 122 -4.94 12.17 -6.27
CA VAL A 122 -4.41 11.53 -7.49
C VAL A 122 -4.52 12.52 -8.65
N PRO A 123 -3.41 12.86 -9.31
CA PRO A 123 -3.44 13.83 -10.39
C PRO A 123 -4.18 13.29 -11.62
N VAL A 124 -4.90 14.16 -12.28
CA VAL A 124 -5.42 13.91 -13.62
C VAL A 124 -4.38 14.41 -14.61
N GLY A 125 -3.78 13.52 -15.37
CA GLY A 125 -2.59 13.78 -16.17
C GLY A 125 -1.29 13.62 -15.38
N THR A 126 -0.18 13.97 -15.99
CA THR A 126 1.15 13.87 -15.38
C THR A 126 1.81 15.24 -15.33
N PHE A 127 2.13 15.71 -14.14
CA PHE A 127 2.86 16.97 -13.98
C PHE A 127 4.29 16.86 -14.52
N SER A 128 4.70 17.87 -15.27
CA SER A 128 6.07 17.97 -15.76
C SER A 128 7.00 18.47 -14.66
N ALA A 129 8.21 17.95 -14.61
CA ALA A 129 9.20 18.43 -13.66
C ALA A 129 9.50 19.92 -13.92
N THR A 130 9.67 20.70 -12.85
CA THR A 130 10.00 22.14 -12.90
C THR A 130 8.96 23.07 -13.55
N GLU A 131 7.73 22.59 -13.79
CA GLU A 131 6.68 23.46 -14.31
C GLU A 131 6.10 24.41 -13.26
N THR A 132 5.48 25.49 -13.72
CA THR A 132 4.75 26.41 -12.86
C THR A 132 3.36 25.86 -12.57
N LEU A 133 3.00 25.78 -11.29
CA LEU A 133 1.69 25.39 -10.82
C LEU A 133 0.86 26.63 -10.48
N THR A 134 -0.40 26.64 -10.82
CA THR A 134 -1.32 27.76 -10.52
C THR A 134 -2.52 27.25 -9.74
N GLY A 135 -2.84 27.90 -8.61
CA GLY A 135 -4.04 27.61 -7.80
C GLY A 135 -5.29 28.24 -8.38
N SER A 136 -6.39 27.53 -8.40
CA SER A 136 -7.65 27.95 -9.02
C SER A 136 -8.39 29.06 -8.25
N SER A 137 -8.32 29.07 -6.93
CA SER A 137 -9.01 30.05 -6.07
C SER A 137 -8.06 31.09 -5.50
N SER A 138 -6.86 30.70 -5.15
CA SER A 138 -5.84 31.59 -4.58
C SER A 138 -5.14 32.43 -5.65
N SER A 139 -5.16 31.99 -6.91
CA SER A 139 -4.29 32.51 -7.99
C SER A 139 -2.78 32.48 -7.63
N ALA A 140 -2.43 31.71 -6.61
CA ALA A 140 -1.03 31.54 -6.21
C ALA A 140 -0.28 30.73 -7.28
N THR A 141 0.98 31.07 -7.49
CA THR A 141 1.87 30.36 -8.39
C THR A 141 3.09 29.86 -7.66
N THR A 142 3.57 28.68 -8.03
CA THR A 142 4.81 28.09 -7.51
C THR A 142 5.43 27.18 -8.56
N THR A 143 6.70 26.83 -8.38
CA THR A 143 7.39 25.92 -9.29
C THR A 143 7.47 24.54 -8.63
N LEU A 144 7.15 23.49 -9.37
CA LEU A 144 7.34 22.11 -8.95
C LEU A 144 8.83 21.79 -8.90
N SER A 145 9.32 21.32 -7.77
CA SER A 145 10.76 21.09 -7.56
C SER A 145 11.23 19.68 -7.99
N SER A 146 10.33 18.69 -7.97
CA SER A 146 10.66 17.30 -8.32
C SER A 146 9.46 16.57 -8.91
N ALA A 147 9.72 15.50 -9.66
CA ALA A 147 8.65 14.61 -10.15
C ALA A 147 7.83 14.05 -9.00
N ILE A 148 6.54 13.83 -9.24
CA ILE A 148 5.60 13.26 -8.26
C ILE A 148 5.69 11.74 -8.35
N SER A 149 5.93 11.07 -7.20
CA SER A 149 5.87 9.61 -7.12
C SER A 149 4.47 9.17 -6.70
N LEU A 150 3.93 8.19 -7.42
CA LEU A 150 2.67 7.50 -7.10
C LEU A 150 2.90 6.10 -6.54
N GLU A 151 4.15 5.70 -6.32
CA GLU A 151 4.54 4.35 -5.94
C GLU A 151 3.83 3.88 -4.66
N THR A 152 3.77 4.74 -3.64
CA THR A 152 3.10 4.44 -2.38
C THR A 152 1.63 4.05 -2.58
N ILE A 153 0.93 4.66 -3.55
CA ILE A 153 -0.48 4.37 -3.82
C ILE A 153 -0.62 3.14 -4.66
N GLN A 154 0.17 3.02 -5.72
CA GLN A 154 0.14 1.87 -6.63
C GLN A 154 0.57 0.57 -5.96
N SER A 155 1.37 0.64 -4.88
CA SER A 155 1.71 -0.52 -4.06
C SER A 155 0.57 -0.98 -3.15
N THR A 156 -0.51 -0.20 -2.97
CA THR A 156 -1.64 -0.58 -2.13
C THR A 156 -2.52 -1.64 -2.80
N VAL A 157 -2.80 -2.71 -2.07
CA VAL A 157 -3.69 -3.81 -2.51
C VAL A 157 -5.12 -3.58 -2.04
N ASP A 158 -5.30 -3.25 -0.76
CA ASP A 158 -6.61 -3.01 -0.14
C ASP A 158 -6.49 -2.15 1.13
N VAL A 159 -7.63 -1.77 1.66
CA VAL A 159 -7.77 -1.09 2.96
C VAL A 159 -8.63 -1.96 3.86
N LEU A 160 -8.16 -2.21 5.08
CA LEU A 160 -8.86 -3.08 6.04
C LEU A 160 -9.88 -2.29 6.84
N GLU A 161 -9.43 -1.57 7.84
CA GLU A 161 -10.27 -0.85 8.79
C GLU A 161 -10.03 0.64 8.66
N VAL A 162 -11.09 1.42 8.71
CA VAL A 162 -11.05 2.87 8.58
C VAL A 162 -11.78 3.51 9.74
N SER A 163 -11.16 4.51 10.34
CA SER A 163 -11.77 5.36 11.37
C SER A 163 -11.55 6.84 11.05
N VAL A 164 -12.49 7.67 11.45
CA VAL A 164 -12.34 9.14 11.40
C VAL A 164 -12.05 9.65 12.80
N ARG A 165 -10.99 10.43 12.93
CA ARG A 165 -10.61 11.13 14.16
C ARG A 165 -11.03 12.58 14.08
N ARG A 166 -11.85 12.99 15.04
CA ARG A 166 -12.25 14.38 15.25
C ARG A 166 -12.09 14.72 16.72
N SER A 167 -11.34 15.78 17.03
CA SER A 167 -11.12 16.24 18.41
C SER A 167 -10.67 15.15 19.39
N GLY A 168 -9.78 14.25 18.93
CA GLY A 168 -9.23 13.15 19.72
C GLY A 168 -10.13 11.91 19.85
N SER A 169 -11.34 11.93 19.31
CA SER A 169 -12.27 10.79 19.33
C SER A 169 -12.30 10.07 17.98
N ASP A 170 -12.10 8.76 17.99
CA ASP A 170 -12.13 7.90 16.81
C ASP A 170 -13.50 7.25 16.64
N THR A 171 -14.04 7.29 15.42
CA THR A 171 -15.28 6.63 15.03
C THR A 171 -15.00 5.72 13.83
N ILE A 172 -15.34 4.44 13.95
CA ILE A 172 -15.16 3.45 12.88
C ILE A 172 -16.14 3.72 11.75
N LEU A 173 -15.68 3.64 10.51
CA LEU A 173 -16.49 3.78 9.30
C LEU A 173 -16.89 2.41 8.76
N THR A 174 -18.08 2.35 8.16
CA THR A 174 -18.59 1.14 7.52
C THR A 174 -18.15 1.09 6.06
N ARG A 175 -17.59 -0.04 5.62
CA ARG A 175 -17.21 -0.25 4.22
C ARG A 175 -18.44 -0.49 3.36
N LEU A 176 -18.55 0.24 2.24
CA LEU A 176 -19.59 0.05 1.23
C LEU A 176 -19.11 -0.85 0.10
N SER A 177 -20.02 -1.64 -0.44
CA SER A 177 -19.82 -2.27 -1.73
C SER A 177 -20.00 -1.25 -2.88
N ARG A 178 -19.54 -1.60 -4.09
CA ARG A 178 -19.77 -0.75 -5.28
C ARG A 178 -21.27 -0.51 -5.53
N GLY A 179 -22.10 -1.53 -5.30
CA GLY A 179 -23.56 -1.42 -5.47
C GLY A 179 -24.19 -0.47 -4.45
N ASP A 180 -23.81 -0.61 -3.18
CA ASP A 180 -24.31 0.25 -2.11
C ASP A 180 -23.89 1.72 -2.32
N TYR A 181 -22.64 1.94 -2.73
CA TYR A 181 -22.17 3.29 -3.05
C TYR A 181 -22.92 3.90 -4.24
N LEU A 182 -23.24 3.11 -5.28
CA LEU A 182 -24.03 3.57 -6.42
C LEU A 182 -25.47 3.89 -6.02
N ALA A 183 -26.05 3.17 -5.06
CA ALA A 183 -27.42 3.36 -4.57
C ALA A 183 -27.60 4.64 -3.75
N ILE A 184 -26.52 5.29 -3.30
CA ILE A 184 -26.61 6.57 -2.59
C ILE A 184 -27.17 7.63 -3.54
N ALA A 185 -28.38 8.13 -3.24
CA ALA A 185 -29.09 9.08 -4.10
C ALA A 185 -28.41 10.46 -4.15
N ASN A 186 -27.94 10.96 -3.00
CA ASN A 186 -27.21 12.23 -2.90
C ASN A 186 -25.79 12.00 -2.38
N LYS A 187 -24.83 12.06 -3.29
CA LYS A 187 -23.39 11.92 -2.99
C LYS A 187 -22.77 13.22 -2.49
N ASP A 188 -23.41 14.36 -2.71
CA ASP A 188 -22.91 15.68 -2.33
C ASP A 188 -23.26 16.07 -0.88
N THR A 189 -23.90 15.16 -0.14
CA THR A 189 -24.18 15.37 1.29
C THR A 189 -22.89 15.56 2.06
N GLN A 190 -22.77 16.69 2.77
CA GLN A 190 -21.60 17.03 3.58
C GLN A 190 -21.86 16.68 5.04
N GLY A 191 -20.78 16.28 5.72
CA GLY A 191 -20.85 15.96 7.14
C GLY A 191 -19.61 15.18 7.60
N ARG A 192 -19.67 14.69 8.83
CA ARG A 192 -18.66 13.75 9.31
C ARG A 192 -18.80 12.42 8.57
N PRO A 193 -17.75 11.91 7.93
CA PRO A 193 -17.79 10.62 7.27
C PRO A 193 -18.24 9.49 8.21
N THR A 194 -19.11 8.62 7.73
CA THR A 194 -19.58 7.41 8.44
C THR A 194 -19.36 6.14 7.65
N GLN A 195 -19.20 6.29 6.35
CA GLN A 195 -19.04 5.19 5.41
C GLN A 195 -17.90 5.50 4.45
N TYR A 196 -17.31 4.45 3.86
CA TYR A 196 -16.27 4.60 2.85
C TYR A 196 -16.40 3.54 1.76
N PHE A 197 -15.94 3.88 0.56
CA PHE A 197 -15.84 3.00 -0.59
C PHE A 197 -14.40 2.99 -1.09
N VAL A 198 -13.86 1.81 -1.39
CA VAL A 198 -12.52 1.64 -1.95
C VAL A 198 -12.63 1.17 -3.39
N ASP A 199 -12.11 1.96 -4.33
CA ASP A 199 -11.99 1.56 -5.73
C ASP A 199 -10.60 0.94 -5.96
N ARG A 200 -10.58 -0.39 -6.15
CA ARG A 200 -9.37 -1.20 -6.29
C ARG A 200 -8.89 -1.25 -7.74
N GLN A 201 -8.48 -0.12 -8.26
CA GLN A 201 -7.84 -0.02 -9.58
C GLN A 201 -6.31 -0.12 -9.46
N ILE A 202 -5.58 0.09 -10.58
CA ILE A 202 -4.11 0.15 -10.59
C ILE A 202 -3.62 1.27 -9.66
N THR A 203 -4.33 2.40 -9.64
CA THR A 203 -4.15 3.47 -8.67
C THR A 203 -5.38 3.51 -7.78
N PRO A 204 -5.37 2.79 -6.65
CA PRO A 204 -6.54 2.66 -5.81
C PRO A 204 -6.87 3.97 -5.11
N THR A 205 -8.16 4.21 -4.94
CA THR A 205 -8.71 5.41 -4.31
C THR A 205 -9.74 5.07 -3.26
N ILE A 206 -9.94 5.98 -2.32
CA ILE A 206 -10.94 5.88 -1.28
C ILE A 206 -11.89 7.08 -1.35
N THR A 207 -13.18 6.82 -1.25
CA THR A 207 -14.24 7.84 -1.23
C THR A 207 -14.98 7.74 0.08
N PHE A 208 -15.29 8.88 0.69
CA PHE A 208 -16.03 8.93 1.96
C PHE A 208 -17.47 9.44 1.76
N TRP A 209 -18.39 8.91 2.54
CA TRP A 209 -19.75 9.41 2.59
C TRP A 209 -20.25 9.49 4.05
N PRO A 210 -20.88 10.61 4.48
CA PRO A 210 -20.93 11.91 3.79
C PRO A 210 -19.55 12.46 3.45
N MET A 211 -19.50 13.42 2.49
CA MET A 211 -18.24 14.09 2.16
C MET A 211 -17.73 14.89 3.36
N PRO A 212 -16.40 14.92 3.60
CA PRO A 212 -15.83 15.73 4.66
C PRO A 212 -16.28 17.20 4.59
N GLU A 213 -16.77 17.73 5.70
CA GLU A 213 -17.22 19.13 5.80
C GLU A 213 -16.12 20.12 6.19
N ASN A 214 -14.99 19.59 6.68
CA ASN A 214 -13.87 20.39 7.17
C ASN A 214 -12.52 19.78 6.73
N SER A 215 -11.43 20.50 7.00
CA SER A 215 -10.05 20.10 6.70
C SER A 215 -9.24 19.69 7.93
N THR A 216 -9.90 19.47 9.06
CA THR A 216 -9.25 19.14 10.34
C THR A 216 -9.43 17.69 10.74
N ASP A 217 -10.37 16.99 10.15
CA ASP A 217 -10.60 15.57 10.40
C ASP A 217 -9.44 14.76 9.83
N GLN A 218 -9.05 13.72 10.57
CA GLN A 218 -8.05 12.76 10.13
C GLN A 218 -8.71 11.41 9.90
N ILE A 219 -8.39 10.79 8.80
CA ILE A 219 -8.75 9.40 8.54
C ILE A 219 -7.56 8.54 8.91
N ILE A 220 -7.81 7.53 9.73
CA ILE A 220 -6.84 6.54 10.16
C ILE A 220 -7.29 5.20 9.62
N TYR A 221 -6.43 4.52 8.90
CA TYR A 221 -6.73 3.21 8.33
C TYR A 221 -5.49 2.33 8.23
N TYR A 222 -5.72 1.03 8.11
CA TYR A 222 -4.70 0.05 7.80
C TYR A 222 -4.78 -0.31 6.32
N ARG A 223 -3.69 -0.06 5.57
CA ARG A 223 -3.58 -0.52 4.19
C ARG A 223 -2.78 -1.80 4.11
N VAL A 224 -3.12 -2.64 3.17
CA VAL A 224 -2.30 -3.78 2.74
C VAL A 224 -1.47 -3.33 1.55
N ARG A 225 -0.15 -3.37 1.67
CA ARG A 225 0.76 -3.05 0.56
C ARG A 225 1.29 -4.31 -0.12
N ARG A 226 1.80 -4.16 -1.32
CA ARG A 226 2.58 -5.21 -1.97
C ARG A 226 3.92 -5.37 -1.26
N ILE A 227 4.50 -6.57 -1.36
CA ILE A 227 5.90 -6.82 -1.03
C ILE A 227 6.75 -6.06 -2.04
N GLU A 228 7.83 -5.43 -1.61
CA GLU A 228 8.74 -4.72 -2.50
C GLU A 228 9.42 -5.65 -3.50
N ASP A 229 9.68 -5.14 -4.69
CA ASP A 229 10.31 -5.92 -5.75
C ASP A 229 11.76 -6.27 -5.42
N ALA A 230 12.19 -7.46 -5.81
CA ALA A 230 13.59 -7.84 -5.84
C ALA A 230 14.28 -7.05 -6.97
N ASP A 231 14.87 -5.89 -6.64
CA ASP A 231 15.47 -4.98 -7.62
C ASP A 231 16.96 -5.26 -7.83
N ALA A 232 17.83 -4.87 -6.92
CA ALA A 232 19.27 -5.09 -7.04
C ALA A 232 19.71 -6.35 -6.28
N SER A 233 20.75 -7.01 -6.78
CA SER A 233 21.27 -8.26 -6.19
C SER A 233 21.81 -8.10 -4.78
N VAL A 234 22.25 -6.89 -4.42
CA VAL A 234 22.77 -6.53 -3.10
C VAL A 234 21.69 -6.12 -2.11
N ASN A 235 20.44 -5.99 -2.56
CA ASN A 235 19.33 -5.64 -1.69
C ASN A 235 18.84 -6.88 -0.95
N THR A 236 18.30 -6.66 0.24
CA THR A 236 17.60 -7.69 1.00
C THR A 236 16.13 -7.72 0.59
N GLY A 237 15.46 -8.87 0.73
CA GLY A 237 14.02 -8.96 0.51
C GLY A 237 13.23 -8.23 1.59
N ASP A 238 12.13 -7.59 1.21
CA ASP A 238 11.16 -6.97 2.13
C ASP A 238 10.28 -8.03 2.80
N ILE A 239 10.93 -8.93 3.54
CA ILE A 239 10.27 -10.05 4.21
C ILE A 239 10.83 -10.25 5.62
N PRO A 240 10.01 -10.67 6.59
CA PRO A 240 10.49 -10.98 7.92
C PRO A 240 11.33 -12.27 7.94
N PHE A 241 12.22 -12.36 8.92
CA PHE A 241 13.14 -13.48 9.10
C PHE A 241 12.44 -14.86 8.99
N ARG A 242 11.24 -15.01 9.54
CA ARG A 242 10.46 -16.27 9.48
C ARG A 242 10.11 -16.74 8.07
N PHE A 243 10.12 -15.85 7.07
CA PHE A 243 9.84 -16.17 5.67
C PHE A 243 11.10 -16.42 4.82
N LEU A 244 12.32 -16.21 5.36
CA LEU A 244 13.56 -16.44 4.60
C LEU A 244 13.67 -17.89 4.06
N PRO A 245 13.44 -18.95 4.85
CA PRO A 245 13.49 -20.32 4.33
C PRO A 245 12.47 -20.55 3.22
N CYS A 246 11.26 -20.03 3.39
CA CYS A 246 10.18 -20.11 2.41
C CYS A 246 10.52 -19.35 1.11
N MET A 247 11.22 -18.22 1.18
CA MET A 247 11.66 -17.47 0.00
C MET A 247 12.64 -18.27 -0.84
N VAL A 248 13.61 -18.91 -0.20
CA VAL A 248 14.62 -19.75 -0.88
C VAL A 248 13.96 -20.98 -1.52
N SER A 249 13.13 -21.71 -0.79
CA SER A 249 12.45 -22.91 -1.30
C SER A 249 11.44 -22.59 -2.39
N GLY A 250 10.69 -21.49 -2.24
CA GLY A 250 9.79 -20.99 -3.26
C GLY A 250 10.50 -20.61 -4.55
N LEU A 251 11.64 -19.88 -4.44
CA LEU A 251 12.45 -19.57 -5.60
C LEU A 251 13.02 -20.84 -6.25
N ALA A 252 13.50 -21.80 -5.46
CA ALA A 252 13.98 -23.09 -5.98
C ALA A 252 12.88 -23.84 -6.74
N TYR A 253 11.65 -23.86 -6.20
CA TYR A 253 10.50 -24.44 -6.91
C TYR A 253 10.25 -23.74 -8.25
N TYR A 254 10.20 -22.40 -8.30
CA TYR A 254 9.99 -21.65 -9.55
C TYR A 254 11.10 -21.84 -10.57
N LEU A 255 12.36 -21.99 -10.11
CA LEU A 255 13.50 -22.29 -10.98
C LEU A 255 13.45 -23.74 -11.49
N SER A 256 13.02 -24.70 -10.65
CA SER A 256 12.93 -26.10 -11.05
C SER A 256 12.01 -26.34 -12.23
N VAL A 257 10.89 -25.61 -12.30
CA VAL A 257 9.97 -25.64 -13.44
C VAL A 257 10.67 -25.28 -14.77
N LYS A 258 11.71 -24.44 -14.71
CA LYS A 258 12.44 -23.97 -15.90
C LYS A 258 13.70 -24.78 -16.20
N ARG A 259 14.38 -25.28 -15.17
CA ARG A 259 15.76 -25.78 -15.28
C ARG A 259 15.97 -27.19 -14.71
N ALA A 260 15.13 -27.67 -13.81
CA ALA A 260 15.28 -28.94 -13.10
C ALA A 260 13.94 -29.71 -12.96
N PRO A 261 13.30 -30.13 -14.08
CA PRO A 261 11.96 -30.69 -14.06
C PRO A 261 11.84 -31.96 -13.19
N ASN A 262 12.91 -32.71 -13.01
CA ASN A 262 12.96 -33.91 -12.20
C ASN A 262 12.83 -33.64 -10.68
N ARG A 263 13.02 -32.40 -10.23
CA ARG A 263 12.93 -31.99 -8.82
C ARG A 263 11.66 -31.22 -8.46
N ILE A 264 10.80 -30.93 -9.43
CA ILE A 264 9.61 -30.08 -9.24
C ILE A 264 8.74 -30.57 -8.08
N GLY A 265 8.42 -31.88 -8.02
CA GLY A 265 7.54 -32.42 -6.98
C GLY A 265 8.09 -32.20 -5.57
N VAL A 266 9.33 -32.61 -5.35
CA VAL A 266 9.99 -32.49 -4.04
C VAL A 266 10.13 -31.03 -3.60
N LEU A 267 10.56 -30.15 -4.51
CA LEU A 267 10.76 -28.72 -4.19
C LEU A 267 9.44 -28.00 -3.95
N LYS A 268 8.37 -28.41 -4.64
CA LYS A 268 7.02 -27.91 -4.37
C LYS A 268 6.55 -28.28 -2.97
N ASP A 269 6.69 -29.54 -2.58
CA ASP A 269 6.25 -30.03 -1.28
C ASP A 269 6.99 -29.32 -0.13
N ILE A 270 8.30 -29.17 -0.27
CA ILE A 270 9.14 -28.41 0.69
C ILE A 270 8.66 -26.95 0.78
N TYR A 271 8.44 -26.30 -0.36
CA TYR A 271 7.96 -24.91 -0.40
C TYR A 271 6.61 -24.77 0.30
N GLU A 272 5.64 -25.62 0.00
CA GLU A 272 4.30 -25.54 0.61
C GLU A 272 4.35 -25.77 2.13
N GLU A 273 5.17 -26.71 2.59
CA GLU A 273 5.34 -26.96 4.02
C GLU A 273 5.99 -25.76 4.74
N GLU A 274 7.06 -25.19 4.18
CA GLU A 274 7.72 -24.01 4.75
C GLU A 274 6.81 -22.80 4.71
N PHE A 275 6.03 -22.61 3.64
CA PHE A 275 5.04 -21.53 3.57
C PHE A 275 3.99 -21.65 4.66
N GLN A 276 3.43 -22.85 4.89
CA GLN A 276 2.42 -23.06 5.92
C GLN A 276 2.98 -22.81 7.33
N ARG A 277 4.22 -23.22 7.60
CA ARG A 277 4.90 -22.92 8.88
C ARG A 277 5.07 -21.41 9.09
N ALA A 278 5.57 -20.70 8.08
CA ALA A 278 5.77 -19.27 8.15
C ALA A 278 4.44 -18.50 8.29
N ALA A 279 3.42 -18.88 7.53
CA ALA A 279 2.10 -18.26 7.59
C ALA A 279 1.39 -18.51 8.92
N SER A 280 1.55 -19.70 9.52
CA SER A 280 0.99 -19.98 10.85
C SER A 280 1.65 -19.17 11.95
N GLU A 281 2.94 -18.85 11.83
CA GLU A 281 3.67 -17.99 12.77
C GLU A 281 3.39 -16.51 12.55
N ASP A 282 3.00 -16.10 11.33
CA ASP A 282 2.62 -14.73 10.98
C ASP A 282 1.21 -14.36 11.48
N GLY A 283 0.43 -15.34 11.97
CA GLY A 283 -0.92 -15.11 12.48
C GLY A 283 -0.93 -14.20 13.73
N GLU A 284 -1.98 -13.39 13.84
CA GLU A 284 -2.20 -12.55 15.01
C GLU A 284 -2.46 -13.42 16.25
N ARG A 285 -1.62 -13.28 17.30
CA ARG A 285 -1.73 -14.06 18.54
C ARG A 285 -2.71 -13.40 19.51
N THR A 286 -3.98 -13.29 19.12
CA THR A 286 -5.05 -12.83 20.00
C THR A 286 -5.83 -14.00 20.59
N SER A 287 -6.10 -13.98 21.89
CA SER A 287 -7.01 -14.95 22.48
C SER A 287 -8.46 -14.54 22.21
N LEU A 288 -9.13 -15.28 21.32
CA LEU A 288 -10.56 -15.14 21.09
C LEU A 288 -11.33 -15.72 22.26
N ARG A 289 -11.81 -14.85 23.15
CA ARG A 289 -12.75 -15.23 24.19
C ARG A 289 -14.18 -15.04 23.66
N LEU A 290 -14.78 -16.08 23.15
CA LEU A 290 -16.20 -16.09 22.80
C LEU A 290 -17.02 -16.15 24.09
N VAL A 291 -17.62 -15.05 24.49
CA VAL A 291 -18.59 -15.00 25.59
C VAL A 291 -19.98 -15.02 24.95
N PRO A 292 -20.78 -16.08 25.18
CA PRO A 292 -22.17 -16.09 24.70
C PRO A 292 -22.95 -14.91 25.29
N SER A 293 -23.56 -14.10 24.43
CA SER A 293 -24.46 -13.04 24.87
C SER A 293 -25.83 -13.67 25.21
N TYR A 294 -26.19 -13.66 26.49
CA TYR A 294 -27.50 -14.14 26.96
C TYR A 294 -28.63 -13.11 26.80
N SER A 295 -28.34 -11.95 26.20
CA SER A 295 -29.33 -10.86 26.06
C SER A 295 -30.53 -11.22 25.16
N SER A 296 -30.43 -12.30 24.37
CA SER A 296 -31.53 -12.77 23.50
C SER A 296 -32.35 -13.93 24.10
N LEU A 297 -31.96 -14.49 25.25
CA LEU A 297 -32.73 -15.51 25.94
C LEU A 297 -33.84 -14.81 26.76
N ARG A 298 -34.98 -14.56 26.12
CA ARG A 298 -36.22 -14.27 26.87
C ARG A 298 -36.65 -15.58 27.55
N VAL A 299 -36.54 -15.60 28.87
CA VAL A 299 -37.29 -16.57 29.68
C VAL A 299 -38.77 -16.21 29.60
N THR A 300 -39.54 -17.01 28.88
CA THR A 300 -41.00 -16.95 28.87
C THR A 300 -41.54 -17.61 30.14
#